data_cf05f148550246e916a197949092a037
#
_entry.id   cf05f148550246e916a197949092a037
#
_cell.length_a   1.000
_cell.length_b   1.000
_cell.length_c   1.000
_cell.angle_alpha   90.00
_cell.angle_beta   90.00
_cell.angle_gamma   90.00
#
_symmetry.space_group_name_H-M   'P 1'
#
loop_
_entity.id
_entity.type
_entity.pdbx_description
1 polymer ?
#
loop_
_entity_poly.entity_id
_entity_poly.type
_entity_poly.pdbx_seq_one_letter_code
_entity_poly.pdbx_strand_id
1 'polypeptide(L)'
;MKTKLIVVAGPTAVGKTALGIELAKRFNGEIISGDSQQVYRQLNIGTAKATPEEQAAAVHHLIDVRDVDETYSAYDFVTEAEAAITDIVSRGKLPIVVGGTGLYLQSLLEGYHLGGQVDQEQVLAYRTELEQLSDQELFEKIDSLGIEIKEINRRRAIRALELHRFSENLENTEPTYDPFLIGLDDERSLIYDRINTRVDKMVEHGLLEEAKWLYDNYPDAQSARGIGYKELFPYFAGNQTLDEALEKLKQNTRRFAKRQLTWFRNRMTVKFYQISIPEYPENVVQDLELFLNEREGEKVGQS
;
A
#
# COMPACT_ATOMS: atom_id res chain seq x y z
N MET A 1 -6.65 4.95 26.54
CA MET A 1 -6.83 5.78 25.31
C MET A 1 -6.29 5.03 24.13
N LYS A 2 -7.05 4.96 23.01
CA LYS A 2 -6.49 4.46 21.75
C LYS A 2 -5.51 5.48 21.18
N THR A 3 -4.45 5.01 20.53
CA THR A 3 -3.46 5.89 19.90
C THR A 3 -4.08 6.58 18.68
N LYS A 4 -4.07 7.92 18.65
CA LYS A 4 -4.47 8.68 17.46
C LYS A 4 -3.50 8.44 16.32
N LEU A 5 -4.04 8.08 15.16
CA LEU A 5 -3.28 7.73 13.96
C LEU A 5 -3.85 8.46 12.75
N ILE A 6 -3.01 9.20 12.05
CA ILE A 6 -3.42 9.86 10.81
C ILE A 6 -3.10 8.96 9.62
N VAL A 7 -4.05 8.83 8.70
CA VAL A 7 -3.87 8.01 7.49
C VAL A 7 -4.20 8.86 6.26
N VAL A 8 -3.20 9.09 5.41
CA VAL A 8 -3.37 9.77 4.11
C VAL A 8 -3.42 8.71 3.02
N ALA A 9 -4.62 8.45 2.54
CA ALA A 9 -4.93 7.44 1.54
C ALA A 9 -5.38 8.06 0.21
N GLY A 10 -5.34 7.28 -0.86
CA GLY A 10 -5.82 7.72 -2.17
C GLY A 10 -5.07 7.05 -3.31
N PRO A 11 -5.48 7.27 -4.56
CA PRO A 11 -4.84 6.68 -5.73
C PRO A 11 -3.43 7.23 -5.94
N THR A 12 -2.68 6.61 -6.85
CA THR A 12 -1.41 7.17 -7.29
C THR A 12 -1.61 8.53 -7.98
N ALA A 13 -0.60 9.39 -7.92
CA ALA A 13 -0.54 10.72 -8.55
C ALA A 13 -1.47 11.81 -7.97
N VAL A 14 -2.07 11.62 -6.78
CA VAL A 14 -2.93 12.64 -6.14
C VAL A 14 -2.22 13.55 -5.12
N GLY A 15 -0.92 13.38 -4.89
CA GLY A 15 -0.16 14.27 -3.99
C GLY A 15 -0.13 13.83 -2.52
N LYS A 16 -0.35 12.55 -2.21
CA LYS A 16 -0.32 12.03 -0.83
C LYS A 16 0.97 12.39 -0.07
N THR A 17 2.13 12.22 -0.72
CA THR A 17 3.44 12.51 -0.11
C THR A 17 3.55 13.99 0.30
N ALA A 18 3.16 14.91 -0.59
CA ALA A 18 3.22 16.34 -0.29
C ALA A 18 2.32 16.71 0.91
N LEU A 19 1.08 16.21 0.94
CA LEU A 19 0.19 16.43 2.08
C LEU A 19 0.75 15.79 3.36
N GLY A 20 1.27 14.56 3.29
CA GLY A 20 1.87 13.89 4.44
C GLY A 20 3.01 14.68 5.05
N ILE A 21 3.89 15.26 4.22
CA ILE A 21 5.00 16.11 4.65
C ILE A 21 4.49 17.41 5.29
N GLU A 22 3.48 18.05 4.71
CA GLU A 22 2.86 19.25 5.25
C GLU A 22 2.29 18.97 6.66
N LEU A 23 1.51 17.90 6.80
CA LEU A 23 0.94 17.49 8.08
C LEU A 23 2.03 17.13 9.10
N ALA A 24 3.08 16.42 8.68
CA ALA A 24 4.19 16.06 9.56
C ALA A 24 4.90 17.32 10.12
N LYS A 25 5.13 18.33 9.28
CA LYS A 25 5.72 19.60 9.72
C LYS A 25 4.81 20.38 10.67
N ARG A 26 3.51 20.45 10.35
CA ARG A 26 2.54 21.27 11.10
C ARG A 26 2.19 20.67 12.46
N PHE A 27 2.14 19.34 12.55
CA PHE A 27 1.69 18.63 13.75
C PHE A 27 2.78 17.86 14.47
N ASN A 28 4.06 18.19 14.22
CA ASN A 28 5.21 17.49 14.81
C ASN A 28 5.12 15.98 14.64
N GLY A 29 4.80 15.52 13.42
CA GLY A 29 4.61 14.12 13.09
C GLY A 29 5.79 13.51 12.36
N GLU A 30 5.71 12.19 12.17
CA GLU A 30 6.60 11.41 11.30
C GLU A 30 5.79 10.51 10.38
N ILE A 31 6.30 10.28 9.16
CA ILE A 31 5.61 9.56 8.10
C ILE A 31 6.00 8.08 8.14
N ILE A 32 5.00 7.21 7.98
CA ILE A 32 5.18 5.77 7.77
C ILE A 32 4.66 5.46 6.36
N SER A 33 5.52 4.95 5.47
CA SER A 33 5.09 4.61 4.11
C SER A 33 4.21 3.36 4.10
N GLY A 34 2.95 3.52 3.67
CA GLY A 34 1.99 2.44 3.43
C GLY A 34 1.96 1.99 1.97
N ASP A 35 3.12 1.93 1.32
CA ASP A 35 3.29 1.50 -0.07
C ASP A 35 4.10 0.21 -0.16
N SER A 36 3.61 -0.77 -0.91
CA SER A 36 4.24 -2.09 -1.03
C SER A 36 5.45 -2.15 -1.96
N GLN A 37 5.80 -1.04 -2.62
CA GLN A 37 6.93 -0.98 -3.55
C GLN A 37 8.05 -0.04 -3.07
N GLN A 38 7.73 1.00 -2.31
CA GLN A 38 8.72 1.95 -1.79
C GLN A 38 9.64 1.34 -0.72
N VAL A 39 9.33 0.16 -0.23
CA VAL A 39 10.14 -0.60 0.73
C VAL A 39 11.45 -1.10 0.13
N TYR A 40 11.52 -1.27 -1.20
CA TYR A 40 12.68 -1.82 -1.88
C TYR A 40 13.75 -0.78 -2.16
N ARG A 41 15.00 -1.04 -1.71
CA ARG A 41 16.18 -0.25 -2.07
C ARG A 41 16.37 -0.23 -3.59
N GLN A 42 16.97 0.84 -4.11
CA GLN A 42 17.31 1.01 -5.53
C GLN A 42 16.12 1.17 -6.49
N LEU A 43 14.89 0.92 -6.06
CA LEU A 43 13.68 1.15 -6.85
C LEU A 43 13.07 2.50 -6.47
N ASN A 44 13.51 3.57 -7.11
CA ASN A 44 13.18 4.94 -6.72
C ASN A 44 12.19 5.60 -7.67
N ILE A 45 12.42 5.43 -8.98
CA ILE A 45 11.67 6.14 -10.03
C ILE A 45 10.34 5.45 -10.28
N GLY A 46 10.36 4.16 -10.62
CA GLY A 46 9.14 3.39 -10.94
C GLY A 46 8.18 3.25 -9.76
N THR A 47 8.68 3.29 -8.54
CA THR A 47 7.87 3.29 -7.31
C THR A 47 7.35 4.67 -6.91
N ALA A 48 7.86 5.72 -7.56
CA ALA A 48 7.64 7.12 -7.17
C ALA A 48 7.94 7.34 -5.68
N LYS A 49 9.06 6.83 -5.23
CA LYS A 49 9.55 6.98 -3.84
C LYS A 49 9.74 8.46 -3.50
N ALA A 50 9.53 8.81 -2.24
CA ALA A 50 9.84 10.13 -1.73
C ALA A 50 11.30 10.50 -2.05
N THR A 51 11.51 11.66 -2.66
CA THR A 51 12.86 12.12 -3.05
C THR A 51 13.72 12.39 -1.81
N PRO A 52 15.06 12.48 -1.96
CA PRO A 52 15.93 12.86 -0.85
C PRO A 52 15.52 14.18 -0.20
N GLU A 53 15.05 15.17 -0.98
CA GLU A 53 14.57 16.45 -0.48
C GLU A 53 13.27 16.29 0.31
N GLU A 54 12.35 15.46 -0.16
CA GLU A 54 11.11 15.12 0.55
C GLU A 54 11.39 14.38 1.85
N GLN A 55 12.33 13.41 1.85
CA GLN A 55 12.76 12.70 3.04
C GLN A 55 13.51 13.59 4.04
N ALA A 56 14.27 14.58 3.56
CA ALA A 56 14.89 15.59 4.42
C ALA A 56 13.86 16.56 5.03
N ALA A 57 12.72 16.75 4.38
CA ALA A 57 11.68 17.66 4.84
C ALA A 57 10.81 17.10 5.97
N ALA A 58 10.70 15.77 6.09
CA ALA A 58 10.04 15.05 7.17
C ALA A 58 10.66 13.65 7.34
N VAL A 59 10.67 13.11 8.54
CA VAL A 59 11.18 11.76 8.80
C VAL A 59 10.22 10.74 8.17
N HIS A 60 10.78 9.80 7.39
CA HIS A 60 10.04 8.71 6.77
C HIS A 60 10.52 7.36 7.31
N HIS A 61 9.55 6.50 7.65
CA HIS A 61 9.75 5.11 8.03
C HIS A 61 9.23 4.19 6.94
N LEU A 62 9.75 2.97 6.86
CA LEU A 62 9.38 1.91 5.91
C LEU A 62 9.64 2.28 4.43
N ILE A 63 10.69 3.07 4.21
CA ILE A 63 11.29 3.30 2.91
C ILE A 63 12.67 2.64 2.93
N ASP A 64 13.06 1.95 1.83
CA ASP A 64 14.38 1.32 1.69
C ASP A 64 14.72 0.29 2.79
N VAL A 65 13.72 -0.47 3.24
CA VAL A 65 13.88 -1.47 4.33
C VAL A 65 14.10 -2.89 3.82
N ARG A 66 14.00 -3.12 2.51
CA ARG A 66 14.21 -4.44 1.87
C ARG A 66 15.16 -4.32 0.68
N ASP A 67 15.93 -5.37 0.43
CA ASP A 67 16.63 -5.53 -0.83
C ASP A 67 15.67 -6.06 -1.90
N VAL A 68 16.01 -5.86 -3.18
CA VAL A 68 15.06 -6.13 -4.29
C VAL A 68 14.68 -7.60 -4.47
N ASP A 69 15.50 -8.53 -3.99
CA ASP A 69 15.29 -9.97 -4.01
C ASP A 69 14.53 -10.50 -2.78
N GLU A 70 14.35 -9.66 -1.75
CA GLU A 70 13.55 -10.00 -0.58
C GLU A 70 12.05 -9.92 -0.85
N THR A 71 11.26 -10.65 -0.07
CA THR A 71 9.81 -10.56 -0.08
C THR A 71 9.31 -9.58 0.97
N TYR A 72 8.18 -8.94 0.71
CA TYR A 72 7.50 -8.07 1.66
C TYR A 72 5.99 -8.30 1.61
N SER A 73 5.42 -8.65 2.74
CA SER A 73 4.00 -9.01 2.88
C SER A 73 3.22 -7.97 3.67
N ALA A 74 1.89 -8.14 3.72
CA ALA A 74 1.04 -7.33 4.59
C ALA A 74 1.34 -7.59 6.08
N TYR A 75 1.80 -8.78 6.43
CA TYR A 75 2.23 -9.10 7.80
C TYR A 75 3.48 -8.33 8.20
N ASP A 76 4.50 -8.32 7.32
CA ASP A 76 5.73 -7.54 7.56
C ASP A 76 5.39 -6.06 7.74
N PHE A 77 4.54 -5.53 6.84
CA PHE A 77 4.10 -4.13 6.93
C PHE A 77 3.42 -3.83 8.27
N VAL A 78 2.45 -4.64 8.70
CA VAL A 78 1.72 -4.39 9.96
C VAL A 78 2.68 -4.43 11.14
N THR A 79 3.53 -5.45 11.22
CA THR A 79 4.51 -5.62 12.31
C THR A 79 5.47 -4.43 12.40
N GLU A 80 6.03 -4.01 11.27
CA GLU A 80 6.99 -2.90 11.23
C GLU A 80 6.32 -1.53 11.41
N ALA A 81 5.09 -1.36 10.90
CA ALA A 81 4.32 -0.14 11.10
C ALA A 81 3.91 0.04 12.58
N GLU A 82 3.50 -1.03 13.27
CA GLU A 82 3.18 -1.01 14.70
C GLU A 82 4.41 -0.64 15.55
N ALA A 83 5.57 -1.19 15.20
CA ALA A 83 6.83 -0.84 15.87
C ALA A 83 7.18 0.64 15.64
N ALA A 84 7.06 1.13 14.40
CA ALA A 84 7.31 2.54 14.07
C ALA A 84 6.31 3.47 14.77
N ILE A 85 5.01 3.14 14.81
CA ILE A 85 3.99 3.91 15.52
C ILE A 85 4.34 4.01 17.00
N THR A 86 4.71 2.89 17.62
CA THR A 86 5.06 2.82 19.04
C THR A 86 6.27 3.72 19.34
N ASP A 87 7.31 3.67 18.53
CA ASP A 87 8.49 4.52 18.67
C ASP A 87 8.14 6.01 18.49
N ILE A 88 7.41 6.38 17.46
CA ILE A 88 6.98 7.77 17.19
C ILE A 88 6.20 8.34 18.37
N VAL A 89 5.20 7.58 18.85
CA VAL A 89 4.36 7.98 19.99
C VAL A 89 5.19 8.11 21.28
N SER A 90 6.14 7.20 21.52
CA SER A 90 7.01 7.25 22.70
C SER A 90 7.84 8.53 22.77
N ARG A 91 8.13 9.14 21.61
CA ARG A 91 8.84 10.42 21.47
C ARG A 91 7.90 11.64 21.48
N GLY A 92 6.60 11.44 21.74
CA GLY A 92 5.59 12.52 21.78
C GLY A 92 5.28 13.11 20.41
N LYS A 93 5.46 12.33 19.33
CA LYS A 93 5.17 12.74 17.95
C LYS A 93 3.91 12.08 17.40
N LEU A 94 3.35 12.67 16.36
CA LEU A 94 2.13 12.16 15.69
C LEU A 94 2.52 11.16 14.60
N PRO A 95 2.05 9.89 14.64
CA PRO A 95 2.26 8.95 13.55
C PRO A 95 1.31 9.25 12.38
N ILE A 96 1.85 9.31 11.16
CA ILE A 96 1.13 9.61 9.93
C ILE A 96 1.44 8.53 8.89
N VAL A 97 0.49 7.64 8.62
CA VAL A 97 0.64 6.62 7.58
C VAL A 97 0.23 7.20 6.23
N VAL A 98 1.12 7.15 5.25
CA VAL A 98 0.89 7.68 3.90
C VAL A 98 1.01 6.58 2.87
N GLY A 99 -0.06 6.22 2.18
CA GLY A 99 0.05 5.14 1.21
C GLY A 99 -1.17 4.89 0.32
N GLY A 100 -0.96 4.02 -0.65
CA GLY A 100 -1.99 3.61 -1.61
C GLY A 100 -2.30 2.11 -1.58
N THR A 101 -1.60 1.32 -0.77
CA THR A 101 -1.83 -0.13 -0.67
C THR A 101 -2.96 -0.41 0.31
N GLY A 102 -4.20 -0.45 -0.22
CA GLY A 102 -5.42 -0.55 0.59
C GLY A 102 -5.42 -1.74 1.56
N LEU A 103 -4.88 -2.91 1.14
CA LEU A 103 -4.78 -4.07 2.02
C LEU A 103 -3.89 -3.77 3.24
N TYR A 104 -2.76 -3.08 3.07
CA TYR A 104 -1.86 -2.73 4.16
C TYR A 104 -2.54 -1.83 5.18
N LEU A 105 -3.15 -0.75 4.70
CA LEU A 105 -3.83 0.21 5.57
C LEU A 105 -5.00 -0.44 6.31
N GLN A 106 -5.82 -1.23 5.61
CA GLN A 106 -6.94 -1.92 6.21
C GLN A 106 -6.49 -2.95 7.25
N SER A 107 -5.45 -3.74 6.96
CA SER A 107 -4.91 -4.73 7.89
C SER A 107 -4.39 -4.10 9.17
N LEU A 108 -3.67 -2.97 9.07
CA LEU A 108 -3.17 -2.22 10.22
C LEU A 108 -4.31 -1.67 11.09
N LEU A 109 -5.37 -1.16 10.46
CA LEU A 109 -6.46 -0.48 11.18
C LEU A 109 -7.50 -1.43 11.77
N GLU A 110 -7.76 -2.55 11.09
CA GLU A 110 -8.81 -3.51 11.46
C GLU A 110 -8.26 -4.75 12.18
N GLY A 111 -6.94 -4.79 12.44
CA GLY A 111 -6.31 -5.91 13.17
C GLY A 111 -6.46 -7.25 12.44
N TYR A 112 -6.36 -7.26 11.11
CA TYR A 112 -6.52 -8.49 10.34
C TYR A 112 -5.51 -9.55 10.75
N HIS A 113 -6.00 -10.77 10.95
CA HIS A 113 -5.14 -11.92 11.12
C HIS A 113 -4.43 -12.26 9.81
N LEU A 114 -3.12 -12.04 9.76
CA LEU A 114 -2.29 -12.19 8.56
C LEU A 114 -1.45 -13.48 8.53
N GLY A 115 -1.76 -14.44 9.41
CA GLY A 115 -1.11 -15.76 9.45
C GLY A 115 0.03 -15.90 10.45
N GLY A 116 0.41 -14.85 11.17
CA GLY A 116 1.42 -14.91 12.24
C GLY A 116 2.86 -15.20 11.77
N GLN A 117 3.77 -15.38 12.72
CA GLN A 117 5.13 -15.89 12.46
C GLN A 117 5.06 -17.40 12.21
N VAL A 118 5.14 -17.77 10.95
CA VAL A 118 5.20 -19.17 10.52
C VAL A 118 6.54 -19.39 9.84
N ASP A 119 7.05 -20.60 9.93
CA ASP A 119 8.22 -21.01 9.18
C ASP A 119 7.99 -20.79 7.67
N GLN A 120 8.64 -19.77 7.13
CA GLN A 120 8.48 -19.34 5.75
C GLN A 120 8.87 -20.43 4.76
N GLU A 121 9.83 -21.30 5.11
CA GLU A 121 10.27 -22.40 4.27
C GLU A 121 9.16 -23.45 4.14
N GLN A 122 8.48 -23.78 5.23
CA GLN A 122 7.35 -24.72 5.23
C GLN A 122 6.13 -24.14 4.47
N VAL A 123 5.84 -22.84 4.62
CA VAL A 123 4.77 -22.18 3.88
C VAL A 123 5.07 -22.18 2.39
N LEU A 124 6.31 -21.89 1.98
CA LEU A 124 6.71 -21.86 0.58
C LEU A 124 6.67 -23.27 -0.04
N ALA A 125 7.13 -24.28 0.69
CA ALA A 125 7.03 -25.68 0.25
C ALA A 125 5.57 -26.08 0.01
N TYR A 126 4.69 -25.80 0.97
CA TYR A 126 3.26 -26.10 0.84
C TYR A 126 2.60 -25.32 -0.28
N ARG A 127 2.95 -24.05 -0.45
CA ARG A 127 2.48 -23.25 -1.60
C ARG A 127 2.86 -23.88 -2.91
N THR A 128 4.11 -24.36 -3.04
CA THR A 128 4.59 -25.03 -4.26
C THR A 128 3.79 -26.30 -4.55
N GLU A 129 3.42 -27.08 -3.52
CA GLU A 129 2.54 -28.23 -3.68
C GLU A 129 1.14 -27.81 -4.17
N LEU A 130 0.55 -26.75 -3.59
CA LEU A 130 -0.77 -26.25 -3.96
C LEU A 130 -0.80 -25.66 -5.37
N GLU A 131 0.29 -25.03 -5.80
CA GLU A 131 0.42 -24.47 -7.15
C GLU A 131 0.46 -25.52 -8.26
N GLN A 132 0.75 -26.78 -7.94
CA GLN A 132 0.68 -27.90 -8.87
C GLN A 132 -0.74 -28.44 -9.08
N LEU A 133 -1.67 -28.15 -8.15
CA LEU A 133 -3.05 -28.60 -8.24
C LEU A 133 -3.84 -27.76 -9.26
N SER A 134 -4.84 -28.37 -9.90
CA SER A 134 -5.83 -27.65 -10.70
C SER A 134 -6.74 -26.78 -9.83
N ASP A 135 -7.44 -25.82 -10.43
CA ASP A 135 -8.42 -25.00 -9.71
C ASP A 135 -9.52 -25.85 -9.08
N GLN A 136 -9.95 -26.91 -9.77
CA GLN A 136 -10.96 -27.82 -9.26
C GLN A 136 -10.48 -28.55 -8.00
N GLU A 137 -9.29 -29.14 -8.02
CA GLU A 137 -8.71 -29.82 -6.85
C GLU A 137 -8.49 -28.88 -5.66
N LEU A 138 -8.09 -27.62 -5.92
CA LEU A 138 -7.97 -26.61 -4.87
C LEU A 138 -9.33 -26.29 -4.23
N PHE A 139 -10.38 -26.14 -5.06
CA PHE A 139 -11.72 -25.81 -4.55
C PHE A 139 -12.37 -26.98 -3.81
N GLU A 140 -12.22 -28.21 -4.31
CA GLU A 140 -12.64 -29.41 -3.60
C GLU A 140 -11.96 -29.55 -2.24
N LYS A 141 -10.66 -29.19 -2.15
CA LYS A 141 -9.93 -29.19 -0.89
C LYS A 141 -10.44 -28.13 0.11
N ILE A 142 -10.78 -26.93 -0.38
CA ILE A 142 -11.42 -25.86 0.41
C ILE A 142 -12.77 -26.34 0.97
N ASP A 143 -13.61 -26.91 0.12
CA ASP A 143 -14.93 -27.41 0.50
C ASP A 143 -14.84 -28.56 1.52
N SER A 144 -13.88 -29.49 1.32
CA SER A 144 -13.68 -30.62 2.26
C SER A 144 -13.24 -30.20 3.65
N LEU A 145 -12.59 -29.05 3.77
CA LEU A 145 -12.15 -28.44 5.04
C LEU A 145 -13.18 -27.49 5.66
N GLY A 146 -14.31 -27.26 4.96
CA GLY A 146 -15.37 -26.35 5.42
C GLY A 146 -14.94 -24.87 5.45
N ILE A 147 -13.97 -24.48 4.61
CA ILE A 147 -13.44 -23.11 4.57
C ILE A 147 -14.35 -22.24 3.71
N GLU A 148 -14.96 -21.21 4.29
CA GLU A 148 -15.81 -20.28 3.56
C GLU A 148 -15.00 -19.15 2.91
N ILE A 149 -15.15 -18.98 1.58
CA ILE A 149 -14.52 -17.90 0.80
C ILE A 149 -15.59 -17.19 -0.02
N LYS A 150 -15.85 -15.90 0.23
CA LYS A 150 -16.91 -15.10 -0.43
C LYS A 150 -16.83 -15.09 -1.96
N GLU A 151 -15.65 -15.06 -2.52
CA GLU A 151 -15.38 -15.03 -3.97
C GLU A 151 -14.15 -15.88 -4.21
N ILE A 152 -14.34 -17.18 -4.36
CA ILE A 152 -13.24 -18.11 -4.53
C ILE A 152 -12.52 -17.89 -5.87
N ASN A 153 -11.20 -17.89 -5.82
CA ASN A 153 -10.30 -17.97 -6.96
C ASN A 153 -9.02 -18.66 -6.52
N ARG A 154 -8.20 -19.11 -7.48
CA ARG A 154 -6.97 -19.85 -7.21
C ARG A 154 -6.12 -19.23 -6.10
N ARG A 155 -5.82 -17.93 -6.19
CA ARG A 155 -4.97 -17.23 -5.21
C ARG A 155 -5.59 -17.23 -3.80
N ARG A 156 -6.91 -16.99 -3.72
CA ARG A 156 -7.62 -16.99 -2.42
C ARG A 156 -7.72 -18.40 -1.83
N ALA A 157 -7.93 -19.43 -2.68
CA ALA A 157 -7.95 -20.81 -2.25
C ALA A 157 -6.59 -21.24 -1.67
N ILE A 158 -5.50 -21.00 -2.38
CA ILE A 158 -4.15 -21.29 -1.90
C ILE A 158 -3.89 -20.58 -0.56
N ARG A 159 -4.20 -19.28 -0.48
CA ARG A 159 -3.99 -18.52 0.77
C ARG A 159 -4.82 -19.03 1.93
N ALA A 160 -6.06 -19.41 1.70
CA ALA A 160 -6.93 -19.97 2.74
C ALA A 160 -6.42 -21.32 3.24
N LEU A 161 -5.91 -22.18 2.35
CA LEU A 161 -5.28 -23.45 2.73
C LEU A 161 -3.99 -23.26 3.52
N GLU A 162 -3.17 -22.28 3.15
CA GLU A 162 -1.98 -21.90 3.95
C GLU A 162 -2.38 -21.46 5.36
N LEU A 163 -3.33 -20.53 5.47
CA LEU A 163 -3.82 -20.06 6.75
C LEU A 163 -4.40 -21.19 7.58
N HIS A 164 -5.23 -22.06 6.99
CA HIS A 164 -5.81 -23.20 7.68
C HIS A 164 -4.75 -24.16 8.21
N ARG A 165 -3.67 -24.39 7.47
CA ARG A 165 -2.61 -25.34 7.86
C ARG A 165 -1.66 -24.78 8.90
N PHE A 166 -1.33 -23.48 8.83
CA PHE A 166 -0.22 -22.90 9.58
C PHE A 166 -0.64 -21.85 10.63
N SER A 167 -1.90 -21.43 10.65
CA SER A 167 -2.36 -20.44 11.63
C SER A 167 -3.10 -21.11 12.79
N GLU A 168 -2.63 -20.86 13.99
CA GLU A 168 -3.26 -21.40 15.22
C GLU A 168 -4.51 -20.63 15.63
N ASN A 169 -4.60 -19.35 15.27
CA ASN A 169 -5.74 -18.48 15.53
C ASN A 169 -6.06 -17.62 14.31
N LEU A 170 -7.32 -17.66 13.83
CA LEU A 170 -7.79 -16.93 12.65
C LEU A 170 -8.62 -15.68 12.99
N GLU A 171 -8.76 -15.35 14.29
CA GLU A 171 -9.53 -14.20 14.71
C GLU A 171 -8.74 -12.90 14.53
N ASN A 172 -9.43 -11.87 14.05
CA ASN A 172 -8.86 -10.51 13.99
C ASN A 172 -8.69 -9.97 15.42
N THR A 173 -7.64 -9.20 15.63
CA THR A 173 -7.44 -8.49 16.90
C THR A 173 -8.35 -7.26 16.98
N GLU A 174 -8.65 -6.82 18.20
CA GLU A 174 -9.37 -5.57 18.39
C GLU A 174 -8.58 -4.38 17.86
N PRO A 175 -9.24 -3.42 17.14
CA PRO A 175 -8.57 -2.22 16.65
C PRO A 175 -7.92 -1.41 17.77
N THR A 176 -6.63 -1.18 17.65
CA THR A 176 -5.79 -0.49 18.66
C THR A 176 -5.73 1.02 18.48
N TYR A 177 -6.06 1.49 17.29
CA TYR A 177 -5.92 2.90 16.91
C TYR A 177 -7.25 3.64 16.92
N ASP A 178 -7.20 4.96 17.12
CA ASP A 178 -8.25 5.93 16.79
C ASP A 178 -7.81 6.66 15.52
N PRO A 179 -8.22 6.17 14.33
CA PRO A 179 -7.69 6.67 13.07
C PRO A 179 -8.51 7.83 12.52
N PHE A 180 -7.84 8.86 11.99
CA PHE A 180 -8.42 9.85 11.09
C PHE A 180 -7.98 9.58 9.65
N LEU A 181 -8.92 9.11 8.81
CA LEU A 181 -8.65 8.70 7.44
C LEU A 181 -8.94 9.82 6.45
N ILE A 182 -7.90 10.37 5.86
CA ILE A 182 -7.91 11.40 4.83
C ILE A 182 -7.80 10.71 3.47
N GLY A 183 -8.86 10.76 2.67
CA GLY A 183 -8.84 10.29 1.29
C GLY A 183 -8.59 11.43 0.32
N LEU A 184 -7.56 11.33 -0.51
CA LEU A 184 -7.38 12.26 -1.62
C LEU A 184 -8.01 11.71 -2.89
N ASP A 185 -8.80 12.52 -3.56
CA ASP A 185 -9.49 12.17 -4.80
C ASP A 185 -9.58 13.40 -5.73
N ASP A 186 -9.99 13.16 -6.97
CA ASP A 186 -10.30 14.21 -7.93
C ASP A 186 -11.19 13.67 -9.05
N GLU A 187 -11.55 14.52 -9.99
CA GLU A 187 -12.16 14.10 -11.23
C GLU A 187 -11.26 13.11 -11.96
N ARG A 188 -11.90 12.07 -12.49
CA ARG A 188 -11.18 10.94 -13.12
C ARG A 188 -10.27 11.36 -14.27
N SER A 189 -10.69 12.34 -15.07
CA SER A 189 -9.89 12.91 -16.16
C SER A 189 -8.59 13.51 -15.61
N LEU A 190 -8.69 14.35 -14.58
CA LEU A 190 -7.54 15.03 -13.96
C LEU A 190 -6.54 14.02 -13.34
N ILE A 191 -7.05 12.99 -12.67
CA ILE A 191 -6.19 11.92 -12.15
C ILE A 191 -5.46 11.20 -13.30
N TYR A 192 -6.14 10.92 -14.41
CA TYR A 192 -5.55 10.24 -15.55
C TYR A 192 -4.49 11.07 -16.25
N ASP A 193 -4.70 12.37 -16.40
CA ASP A 193 -3.72 13.29 -16.97
C ASP A 193 -2.48 13.40 -16.09
N ARG A 194 -2.66 13.47 -14.77
CA ARG A 194 -1.54 13.44 -13.79
C ARG A 194 -0.75 12.13 -13.87
N ILE A 195 -1.43 10.99 -14.03
CA ILE A 195 -0.78 9.68 -14.19
C ILE A 195 0.04 9.65 -15.48
N ASN A 196 -0.53 10.08 -16.60
CA ASN A 196 0.16 10.08 -17.88
C ASN A 196 1.41 10.97 -17.84
N THR A 197 1.26 12.21 -17.40
CA THR A 197 2.38 13.15 -17.21
C THR A 197 3.45 12.62 -16.26
N ARG A 198 3.05 11.91 -15.21
CA ARG A 198 3.99 11.32 -14.27
C ARG A 198 4.81 10.20 -14.91
N VAL A 199 4.19 9.33 -15.71
CA VAL A 199 4.92 8.27 -16.45
C VAL A 199 5.94 8.89 -17.40
N ASP A 200 5.56 9.95 -18.14
CA ASP A 200 6.48 10.63 -19.05
C ASP A 200 7.68 11.21 -18.28
N LYS A 201 7.45 11.88 -17.16
CA LYS A 201 8.53 12.36 -16.28
C LYS A 201 9.39 11.23 -15.69
N MET A 202 8.82 10.09 -15.34
CA MET A 202 9.60 8.94 -14.88
C MET A 202 10.58 8.46 -15.94
N VAL A 203 10.17 8.43 -17.21
CA VAL A 203 11.05 8.09 -18.34
C VAL A 203 12.18 9.10 -18.48
N GLU A 204 11.87 10.40 -18.40
CA GLU A 204 12.87 11.47 -18.45
C GLU A 204 13.90 11.40 -17.32
N HIS A 205 13.51 10.84 -16.16
CA HIS A 205 14.36 10.72 -14.96
C HIS A 205 15.07 9.36 -14.83
N GLY A 206 14.99 8.48 -15.83
CA GLY A 206 15.78 7.24 -15.85
C GLY A 206 14.99 5.97 -15.49
N LEU A 207 13.66 5.96 -15.66
CA LEU A 207 12.84 4.76 -15.43
C LEU A 207 13.31 3.57 -16.27
N LEU A 208 13.77 3.81 -17.51
CA LEU A 208 14.20 2.73 -18.39
C LEU A 208 15.47 2.05 -17.88
N GLU A 209 16.42 2.81 -17.38
CA GLU A 209 17.66 2.32 -16.79
C GLU A 209 17.40 1.53 -15.50
N GLU A 210 16.55 2.06 -14.61
CA GLU A 210 16.15 1.39 -13.37
C GLU A 210 15.41 0.07 -13.68
N ALA A 211 14.46 0.09 -14.59
CA ALA A 211 13.70 -1.10 -14.97
C ALA A 211 14.56 -2.13 -15.73
N LYS A 212 15.51 -1.69 -16.57
CA LYS A 212 16.43 -2.57 -17.27
C LYS A 212 17.38 -3.27 -16.32
N TRP A 213 17.92 -2.52 -15.33
CA TRP A 213 18.74 -3.12 -14.28
C TRP A 213 17.97 -4.19 -13.50
N LEU A 214 16.70 -3.95 -13.14
CA LEU A 214 15.87 -4.91 -12.45
C LEU A 214 15.57 -6.14 -13.32
N TYR A 215 15.29 -5.95 -14.62
CA TYR A 215 15.06 -7.01 -15.59
C TYR A 215 16.30 -7.92 -15.75
N ASP A 216 17.51 -7.33 -15.81
CA ASP A 216 18.73 -8.08 -16.04
C ASP A 216 19.19 -8.89 -14.80
N ASN A 217 18.89 -8.38 -13.60
CA ASN A 217 19.43 -8.96 -12.36
C ASN A 217 18.40 -9.73 -11.53
N TYR A 218 17.11 -9.31 -11.56
CA TYR A 218 16.07 -9.83 -10.65
C TYR A 218 14.69 -9.97 -11.33
N PRO A 219 14.59 -10.61 -12.52
CA PRO A 219 13.35 -10.62 -13.32
C PRO A 219 12.17 -11.31 -12.62
N ASP A 220 12.44 -12.27 -11.74
CA ASP A 220 11.43 -13.08 -11.06
C ASP A 220 11.11 -12.58 -9.64
N ALA A 221 11.83 -11.58 -9.14
CA ALA A 221 11.64 -11.03 -7.81
C ALA A 221 10.22 -10.47 -7.61
N GLN A 222 9.77 -10.43 -6.35
CA GLN A 222 8.49 -9.82 -6.02
C GLN A 222 8.45 -8.34 -6.41
N SER A 223 9.54 -7.62 -6.19
CA SER A 223 9.74 -6.21 -6.55
C SER A 223 9.52 -5.95 -8.06
N ALA A 224 9.97 -6.88 -8.90
CA ALA A 224 9.84 -6.81 -10.37
C ALA A 224 8.39 -6.88 -10.87
N ARG A 225 7.46 -7.38 -10.05
CA ARG A 225 6.04 -7.48 -10.38
C ARG A 225 5.29 -6.15 -10.20
N GLY A 226 5.97 -5.12 -9.71
CA GLY A 226 5.43 -3.76 -9.55
C GLY A 226 4.98 -3.16 -10.89
N ILE A 227 3.96 -2.28 -10.83
CA ILE A 227 3.59 -1.45 -11.96
C ILE A 227 4.72 -0.43 -12.16
N GLY A 228 5.18 -0.29 -13.40
CA GLY A 228 6.34 0.52 -13.74
C GLY A 228 7.52 -0.32 -14.26
N TYR A 229 7.60 -1.58 -13.85
CA TYR A 229 8.69 -2.48 -14.25
C TYR A 229 8.21 -3.58 -15.20
N LYS A 230 7.26 -4.39 -14.77
CA LYS A 230 6.77 -5.54 -15.54
C LYS A 230 6.23 -5.18 -16.94
N GLU A 231 5.74 -3.97 -17.13
CA GLU A 231 5.25 -3.49 -18.42
C GLU A 231 6.38 -3.22 -19.41
N LEU A 232 7.60 -2.94 -18.91
CA LEU A 232 8.79 -2.67 -19.72
C LEU A 232 9.57 -3.96 -20.06
N PHE A 233 9.37 -5.05 -19.32
CA PHE A 233 10.09 -6.31 -19.55
C PHE A 233 9.91 -6.88 -20.96
N PRO A 234 8.70 -6.92 -21.56
CA PRO A 234 8.53 -7.35 -22.95
C PRO A 234 9.27 -6.47 -23.97
N TYR A 235 9.45 -5.17 -23.70
CA TYR A 235 10.27 -4.30 -24.52
C TYR A 235 11.76 -4.70 -24.44
N PHE A 236 12.29 -4.95 -23.25
CA PHE A 236 13.67 -5.40 -23.08
C PHE A 236 13.91 -6.80 -23.70
N ALA A 237 12.90 -7.65 -23.73
CA ALA A 237 12.94 -8.94 -24.40
C ALA A 237 12.78 -8.84 -25.95
N GLY A 238 12.57 -7.66 -26.51
CA GLY A 238 12.37 -7.45 -27.94
C GLY A 238 10.98 -7.88 -28.48
N ASN A 239 10.00 -8.08 -27.60
CA ASN A 239 8.66 -8.57 -27.95
C ASN A 239 7.64 -7.45 -28.21
N GLN A 240 7.99 -6.20 -27.94
CA GLN A 240 7.16 -5.02 -28.19
C GLN A 240 8.02 -3.76 -28.32
N THR A 241 7.44 -2.69 -28.87
CA THR A 241 8.09 -1.38 -28.97
C THR A 241 8.05 -0.65 -27.61
N LEU A 242 8.92 0.36 -27.45
CA LEU A 242 8.89 1.20 -26.25
C LEU A 242 7.54 1.94 -26.10
N ASP A 243 7.00 2.48 -27.19
CA ASP A 243 5.73 3.21 -27.17
C ASP A 243 4.58 2.31 -26.69
N GLU A 244 4.52 1.06 -27.16
CA GLU A 244 3.54 0.09 -26.67
C GLU A 244 3.71 -0.22 -25.19
N ALA A 245 4.93 -0.37 -24.71
CA ALA A 245 5.23 -0.61 -23.31
C ALA A 245 4.79 0.57 -22.42
N LEU A 246 5.08 1.80 -22.84
CA LEU A 246 4.71 3.01 -22.10
C LEU A 246 3.19 3.24 -22.10
N GLU A 247 2.51 3.03 -23.22
CA GLU A 247 1.04 3.08 -23.24
C GLU A 247 0.41 2.02 -22.36
N LYS A 248 0.98 0.82 -22.31
CA LYS A 248 0.55 -0.24 -21.40
C LYS A 248 0.77 0.13 -19.94
N LEU A 249 1.91 0.75 -19.63
CA LEU A 249 2.23 1.24 -18.29
C LEU A 249 1.22 2.31 -17.85
N LYS A 250 0.95 3.34 -18.67
CA LYS A 250 -0.06 4.37 -18.41
C LYS A 250 -1.43 3.75 -18.17
N GLN A 251 -1.86 2.81 -19.04
CA GLN A 251 -3.15 2.12 -18.91
C GLN A 251 -3.24 1.33 -17.59
N ASN A 252 -2.22 0.56 -17.25
CA ASN A 252 -2.21 -0.26 -16.03
C ASN A 252 -2.17 0.61 -14.77
N THR A 253 -1.47 1.74 -14.80
CA THR A 253 -1.45 2.71 -13.71
C THR A 253 -2.82 3.36 -13.51
N ARG A 254 -3.54 3.74 -14.58
CA ARG A 254 -4.92 4.22 -14.50
C ARG A 254 -5.87 3.18 -13.92
N ARG A 255 -5.73 1.90 -14.32
CA ARG A 255 -6.51 0.78 -13.75
C ARG A 255 -6.19 0.55 -12.28
N PHE A 256 -4.93 0.71 -11.90
CA PHE A 256 -4.51 0.60 -10.51
C PHE A 256 -5.12 1.72 -9.66
N ALA A 257 -5.05 2.97 -10.09
CA ALA A 257 -5.69 4.10 -9.43
C ALA A 257 -7.19 3.86 -9.21
N LYS A 258 -7.90 3.34 -10.21
CA LYS A 258 -9.32 2.97 -10.07
C LYS A 258 -9.53 1.89 -9.01
N ARG A 259 -8.67 0.85 -8.95
CA ARG A 259 -8.78 -0.19 -7.93
C ARG A 259 -8.52 0.35 -6.52
N GLN A 260 -7.55 1.26 -6.36
CA GLN A 260 -7.28 1.92 -5.08
C GLN A 260 -8.49 2.71 -4.59
N LEU A 261 -9.09 3.55 -5.43
CA LEU A 261 -10.31 4.30 -5.08
C LEU A 261 -11.47 3.40 -4.73
N THR A 262 -11.69 2.33 -5.52
CA THR A 262 -12.74 1.35 -5.23
C THR A 262 -12.51 0.67 -3.88
N TRP A 263 -11.27 0.34 -3.53
CA TRP A 263 -10.94 -0.24 -2.24
C TRP A 263 -11.31 0.71 -1.10
N PHE A 264 -10.80 1.94 -1.15
CA PHE A 264 -11.02 2.92 -0.09
C PHE A 264 -12.49 3.30 0.08
N ARG A 265 -13.24 3.44 -1.01
CA ARG A 265 -14.67 3.78 -0.97
C ARG A 265 -15.55 2.65 -0.44
N ASN A 266 -15.20 1.40 -0.73
CA ASN A 266 -16.08 0.26 -0.44
C ASN A 266 -15.71 -0.50 0.82
N ARG A 267 -14.50 -0.31 1.35
CA ARG A 267 -13.97 -1.14 2.45
C ARG A 267 -13.49 -0.36 3.66
N MET A 268 -13.42 0.95 3.56
CA MET A 268 -12.91 1.78 4.65
C MET A 268 -13.78 3.03 4.80
N THR A 269 -13.92 3.52 6.03
CA THR A 269 -14.63 4.78 6.30
C THR A 269 -13.65 5.95 6.13
N VAL A 270 -13.58 6.51 4.93
CA VAL A 270 -12.62 7.54 4.55
C VAL A 270 -13.34 8.86 4.27
N LYS A 271 -12.86 9.97 4.84
CA LYS A 271 -13.30 11.32 4.47
C LYS A 271 -12.52 11.77 3.24
N PHE A 272 -13.21 11.94 2.10
CA PHE A 272 -12.58 12.33 0.85
C PHE A 272 -12.51 13.84 0.68
N TYR A 273 -11.34 14.31 0.18
CA TYR A 273 -11.05 15.68 -0.17
C TYR A 273 -10.68 15.76 -1.65
N GLN A 274 -11.29 16.67 -2.37
CA GLN A 274 -11.07 16.88 -3.79
C GLN A 274 -9.88 17.82 -3.98
N ILE A 275 -8.78 17.32 -4.56
CA ILE A 275 -7.51 18.06 -4.62
C ILE A 275 -7.50 19.23 -5.63
N SER A 276 -8.47 19.29 -6.54
CA SER A 276 -8.70 20.45 -7.44
C SER A 276 -9.34 21.66 -6.75
N ILE A 277 -9.91 21.46 -5.54
CA ILE A 277 -10.46 22.54 -4.73
C ILE A 277 -9.29 23.25 -4.02
N PRO A 278 -9.04 24.54 -4.26
CA PRO A 278 -7.88 25.24 -3.69
C PRO A 278 -7.78 25.17 -2.16
N GLU A 279 -8.94 25.15 -1.50
CA GLU A 279 -9.05 25.15 -0.05
C GLU A 279 -8.86 23.75 0.58
N TYR A 280 -8.68 22.69 -0.20
CA TYR A 280 -8.63 21.34 0.35
C TYR A 280 -7.53 21.14 1.42
N PRO A 281 -6.32 21.71 1.29
CA PRO A 281 -5.30 21.53 2.30
C PRO A 281 -5.72 22.11 3.65
N GLU A 282 -6.28 23.33 3.66
CA GLU A 282 -6.76 23.96 4.88
C GLU A 282 -7.98 23.24 5.47
N ASN A 283 -8.87 22.72 4.66
CA ASN A 283 -9.99 21.90 5.12
C ASN A 283 -9.51 20.63 5.83
N VAL A 284 -8.49 19.96 5.27
CA VAL A 284 -7.85 18.78 5.92
C VAL A 284 -7.28 19.18 7.27
N VAL A 285 -6.56 20.29 7.32
CA VAL A 285 -5.93 20.76 8.55
C VAL A 285 -6.96 21.09 9.62
N GLN A 286 -8.03 21.81 9.30
CA GLN A 286 -9.12 22.17 10.23
C GLN A 286 -9.78 20.91 10.80
N ASP A 287 -10.12 19.96 9.94
CA ASP A 287 -10.72 18.70 10.38
C ASP A 287 -9.77 17.89 11.27
N LEU A 288 -8.47 17.89 10.95
CA LEU A 288 -7.46 17.21 11.75
C LEU A 288 -7.26 17.90 13.11
N GLU A 289 -7.27 19.23 13.17
CA GLU A 289 -7.20 19.99 14.44
C GLU A 289 -8.41 19.66 15.34
N LEU A 290 -9.61 19.57 14.78
CA LEU A 290 -10.80 19.14 15.52
C LEU A 290 -10.63 17.74 16.07
N PHE A 291 -10.24 16.78 15.21
CA PHE A 291 -9.99 15.40 15.62
C PHE A 291 -8.93 15.28 16.72
N LEU A 292 -7.83 16.03 16.62
CA LEU A 292 -6.76 15.99 17.61
C LEU A 292 -7.18 16.60 18.95
N ASN A 293 -8.09 17.57 18.95
CA ASN A 293 -8.62 18.25 20.15
C ASN A 293 -9.81 17.52 20.80
N GLU A 294 -10.48 16.58 20.10
CA GLU A 294 -11.56 15.76 20.67
C GLU A 294 -11.02 14.91 21.83
N ARG A 295 -11.67 15.02 22.99
CA ARG A 295 -11.44 14.13 24.15
C ARG A 295 -12.35 12.91 24.03
N GLU A 296 -11.88 11.75 24.50
CA GLU A 296 -12.62 10.46 24.42
C GLU A 296 -14.02 10.44 25.07
N GLY A 297 -14.57 11.51 25.53
CA GLY A 297 -15.91 11.59 26.13
C GLY A 297 -16.98 12.21 25.25
N GLU A 298 -16.64 12.81 24.12
CA GLU A 298 -17.60 13.62 23.30
C GLU A 298 -18.19 12.88 22.09
N LYS A 299 -17.76 11.66 21.80
CA LYS A 299 -18.27 10.86 20.64
C LYS A 299 -19.70 10.29 20.83
N VAL A 300 -20.38 10.55 21.95
CA VAL A 300 -21.71 9.98 22.28
C VAL A 300 -22.83 10.99 21.96
N GLY A 301 -22.86 11.54 20.76
CA GLY A 301 -23.91 12.55 20.45
C GLY A 301 -24.27 12.75 18.99
N GLN A 302 -23.74 11.98 18.07
CA GLN A 302 -24.12 12.07 16.64
C GLN A 302 -24.43 10.68 16.08
N SER A 303 -25.64 10.22 16.30
CA SER A 303 -26.29 9.10 15.62
C SER A 303 -27.46 9.60 14.78
#